data_0bb82f44b05d3d52c3f12dcb013f79d3
#
_entry.id   0bb82f44b05d3d52c3f12dcb013f79d3
#
_cell.length_a   1.000
_cell.length_b   1.000
_cell.length_c   1.000
_cell.angle_alpha   90.00
_cell.angle_beta   90.00
_cell.angle_gamma   90.00
#
_symmetry.space_group_name_H-M   'P 1'
#
loop_
_entity.id
_entity.type
_entity.pdbx_description
1 polymer ?
#
loop_
_entity_poly.entity_id
_entity_poly.type
_entity_poly.pdbx_seq_one_letter_code
_entity_poly.pdbx_strand_id
1 'polypeptide(L)'
;MFKGQFKFKSATGIPFTYTNGDIVVYEGKVYKANNTTQNSPLQAAKDWQYLNLSEPYRGTYPPVNPKENQVWISDDGISYIYFYDGNSYQWIST
;
A
#
# COMPACT_ATOMS: atom_id res chain seq x y z
N MET A 1 6.92 -5.78 2.65
CA MET A 1 7.55 -4.57 2.11
C MET A 1 6.54 -3.75 1.33
N PHE A 2 6.57 -2.44 1.45
CA PHE A 2 5.65 -1.61 0.70
C PHE A 2 6.03 -1.57 -0.78
N LYS A 3 5.08 -1.92 -1.67
CA LYS A 3 5.31 -2.03 -3.11
C LYS A 3 4.59 -0.98 -3.94
N GLY A 4 3.82 -0.08 -3.30
CA GLY A 4 3.07 0.94 -4.01
C GLY A 4 1.75 0.44 -4.56
N GLN A 5 1.32 0.97 -5.71
CA GLN A 5 0.08 0.55 -6.34
C GLN A 5 0.18 -0.89 -6.84
N PHE A 6 -0.91 -1.64 -6.67
CA PHE A 6 -0.98 -3.00 -7.21
C PHE A 6 -0.88 -2.96 -8.74
N LYS A 7 -0.06 -3.85 -9.30
CA LYS A 7 0.10 -4.01 -10.74
C LYS A 7 0.06 -5.48 -11.10
N PHE A 8 -0.62 -5.79 -12.20
CA PHE A 8 -0.65 -7.17 -12.72
C PHE A 8 0.63 -7.53 -13.46
N LYS A 9 1.16 -6.60 -14.26
CA LYS A 9 2.31 -6.85 -15.12
C LYS A 9 3.22 -5.63 -15.17
N SER A 10 4.51 -5.89 -15.38
CA SER A 10 5.48 -4.83 -15.65
C SER A 10 5.28 -4.25 -17.04
N ALA A 11 6.02 -3.19 -17.36
CA ALA A 11 5.98 -2.58 -18.69
C ALA A 11 6.39 -3.55 -19.80
N THR A 12 7.17 -4.60 -19.45
CA THR A 12 7.61 -5.63 -20.40
C THR A 12 6.64 -6.82 -20.48
N GLY A 13 5.52 -6.76 -19.75
CA GLY A 13 4.52 -7.83 -19.77
C GLY A 13 4.79 -8.98 -18.82
N ILE A 14 5.80 -8.88 -17.97
CA ILE A 14 6.12 -9.91 -16.99
C ILE A 14 5.18 -9.74 -15.78
N PRO A 15 4.47 -10.80 -15.35
CA PRO A 15 3.58 -10.71 -14.18
C PRO A 15 4.36 -10.31 -12.93
N PHE A 16 3.78 -9.39 -12.14
CA PHE A 16 4.31 -9.08 -10.83
C PHE A 16 3.93 -10.16 -9.84
N THR A 17 4.90 -10.62 -9.06
CA THR A 17 4.68 -11.56 -7.98
C THR A 17 4.86 -10.85 -6.66
N TYR A 18 3.85 -10.91 -5.81
CA TYR A 18 3.92 -10.37 -4.46
C TYR A 18 4.15 -11.53 -3.49
N THR A 19 4.92 -11.27 -2.46
CA THR A 19 5.26 -12.28 -1.44
C THR A 19 4.63 -11.92 -0.11
N ASN A 20 4.57 -12.89 0.79
CA ASN A 20 4.02 -12.70 2.12
C ASN A 20 4.66 -11.47 2.80
N GLY A 21 3.82 -10.57 3.27
CA GLY A 21 4.26 -9.34 3.93
C GLY A 21 4.33 -8.13 3.02
N ASP A 22 4.21 -8.29 1.70
CA ASP A 22 4.18 -7.14 0.79
C ASP A 22 2.89 -6.34 0.97
N ILE A 23 3.02 -5.02 0.91
CA ILE A 23 1.89 -4.11 1.09
C ILE A 23 1.68 -3.34 -0.21
N VAL A 24 0.43 -3.32 -0.66
CA VAL A 24 0.05 -2.61 -1.89
C VAL A 24 -1.16 -1.71 -1.64
N VAL A 25 -1.31 -0.72 -2.50
CA VAL A 25 -2.53 0.09 -2.59
C VAL A 25 -3.31 -0.38 -3.80
N TYR A 26 -4.57 -0.72 -3.61
CA TYR A 26 -5.47 -1.19 -4.67
C TYR A 26 -6.82 -0.49 -4.52
N GLU A 27 -7.20 0.27 -5.55
CA GLU A 27 -8.47 1.02 -5.55
C GLU A 27 -8.65 1.89 -4.30
N GLY A 28 -7.57 2.56 -3.86
CA GLY A 28 -7.62 3.45 -2.72
C GLY A 28 -7.60 2.75 -1.36
N LYS A 29 -7.44 1.44 -1.34
CA LYS A 29 -7.38 0.65 -0.12
C LYS A 29 -6.02 -0.01 0.02
N VAL A 30 -5.59 -0.24 1.25
CA VAL A 30 -4.28 -0.84 1.52
C VAL A 30 -4.47 -2.31 1.88
N TYR A 31 -3.65 -3.17 1.26
CA TYR A 31 -3.69 -4.62 1.49
C TYR A 31 -2.30 -5.15 1.78
N LYS A 32 -2.25 -6.22 2.55
CA LYS A 32 -1.01 -6.95 2.86
C LYS A 32 -1.12 -8.36 2.31
N ALA A 33 -0.11 -8.81 1.57
CA ALA A 33 -0.09 -10.16 1.04
C ALA A 33 0.13 -11.17 2.16
N ASN A 34 -0.71 -12.20 2.18
CA ASN A 34 -0.59 -13.33 3.12
C ASN A 34 0.17 -14.49 2.53
N ASN A 35 0.29 -14.53 1.22
CA ASN A 35 0.95 -15.59 0.47
C ASN A 35 1.66 -14.99 -0.74
N THR A 36 2.46 -15.80 -1.41
CA THR A 36 2.96 -15.44 -2.74
C THR A 36 1.81 -15.45 -3.72
N THR A 37 1.56 -14.33 -4.41
CA THR A 37 0.42 -14.21 -5.31
C THR A 37 0.72 -13.25 -6.46
N GLN A 38 0.07 -13.49 -7.58
CA GLN A 38 0.05 -12.60 -8.74
C GLN A 38 -1.34 -12.01 -8.97
N ASN A 39 -2.30 -12.37 -8.13
CA ASN A 39 -3.69 -11.96 -8.27
C ASN A 39 -3.98 -10.72 -7.45
N SER A 40 -4.98 -9.93 -7.89
CA SER A 40 -5.38 -8.74 -7.16
C SER A 40 -6.15 -9.09 -5.88
N PRO A 41 -6.27 -8.14 -4.93
CA PRO A 41 -7.11 -8.35 -3.76
C PRO A 41 -8.56 -8.68 -4.09
N LEU A 42 -9.07 -8.20 -5.21
CA LEU A 42 -10.43 -8.50 -5.65
C LEU A 42 -10.56 -9.93 -6.17
N GLN A 43 -9.54 -10.42 -6.90
CA GLN A 43 -9.55 -11.76 -7.50
C GLN A 43 -9.23 -12.85 -6.50
N ALA A 44 -8.34 -12.58 -5.56
CA ALA A 44 -7.87 -13.57 -4.60
C ALA A 44 -7.88 -12.99 -3.20
N ALA A 45 -9.07 -12.77 -2.67
CA ALA A 45 -9.25 -12.17 -1.34
C ALA A 45 -8.55 -12.97 -0.24
N LYS A 46 -8.33 -14.27 -0.43
CA LYS A 46 -7.63 -15.10 0.55
C LYS A 46 -6.14 -14.82 0.62
N ASP A 47 -5.57 -14.29 -0.46
CA ASP A 47 -4.14 -14.00 -0.53
C ASP A 47 -3.80 -12.64 0.05
N TRP A 48 -4.81 -11.83 0.33
CA TRP A 48 -4.62 -10.45 0.78
C TRP A 48 -5.41 -10.19 2.06
N GLN A 49 -4.75 -9.48 2.97
CA GLN A 49 -5.40 -8.97 4.18
C GLN A 49 -5.68 -7.49 4.01
N TYR A 50 -6.96 -7.10 4.10
CA TYR A 50 -7.34 -5.70 4.11
C TYR A 50 -6.83 -5.06 5.40
N LEU A 51 -5.99 -4.04 5.26
CA LEU A 51 -5.56 -3.26 6.40
C LEU A 51 -6.63 -2.20 6.63
N ASN A 52 -7.47 -2.43 7.62
CA ASN A 52 -8.65 -1.59 7.91
C ASN A 52 -8.20 -0.21 8.37
N LEU A 53 -7.83 0.62 7.41
CA LEU A 53 -7.43 2.00 7.65
C LEU A 53 -8.65 2.89 7.42
N SER A 54 -8.74 3.97 8.21
CA SER A 54 -9.67 5.03 7.93
C SER A 54 -9.39 5.61 6.54
N GLU A 55 -10.32 6.42 6.02
CA GLU A 55 -10.15 7.06 4.72
C GLU A 55 -8.81 7.77 4.64
N PRO A 56 -8.17 7.84 3.43
CA PRO A 56 -6.92 8.55 3.27
C PRO A 56 -7.05 10.00 3.73
N TYR A 57 -6.07 10.45 4.47
CA TYR A 57 -5.98 11.85 4.85
C TYR A 57 -5.53 12.68 3.64
N ARG A 58 -6.22 13.78 3.38
CA ARG A 58 -5.88 14.68 2.27
C ARG A 58 -5.49 16.03 2.83
N GLY A 59 -4.37 16.58 2.37
CA GLY A 59 -3.93 17.89 2.81
C GLY A 59 -2.53 18.24 2.34
N THR A 60 -2.16 19.50 2.52
CA THR A 60 -0.85 20.03 2.14
C THR A 60 0.27 19.41 2.97
N TYR A 61 -0.02 19.10 4.22
CA TYR A 61 0.97 18.55 5.16
C TYR A 61 0.50 17.19 5.67
N PRO A 62 1.45 16.34 6.12
CA PRO A 62 1.06 15.06 6.70
C PRO A 62 0.17 15.24 7.93
N PRO A 63 -0.68 14.26 8.24
CA PRO A 63 -1.52 14.34 9.43
C PRO A 63 -0.67 14.37 10.70
N VAL A 64 -1.18 15.07 11.71
CA VAL A 64 -0.58 15.07 13.05
C VAL A 64 -0.92 13.74 13.72
N ASN A 65 0.05 13.14 14.43
CA ASN A 65 -0.11 11.85 15.10
C ASN A 65 -0.59 10.76 14.14
N PRO A 66 0.17 10.49 13.06
CA PRO A 66 -0.23 9.47 12.12
C PRO A 66 -0.22 8.08 12.76
N LYS A 67 -1.09 7.21 12.25
CA LYS A 67 -1.14 5.81 12.67
C LYS A 67 -0.37 4.95 11.68
N GLU A 68 0.17 3.84 12.17
CA GLU A 68 0.85 2.89 11.30
C GLU A 68 -0.06 2.49 10.13
N ASN A 69 0.51 2.47 8.94
CA ASN A 69 -0.16 2.17 7.67
C ASN A 69 -1.21 3.21 7.25
N GLN A 70 -1.23 4.38 7.86
CA GLN A 70 -2.11 5.46 7.43
C GLN A 70 -1.67 6.00 6.07
N VAL A 71 -2.63 6.30 5.21
CA VAL A 71 -2.37 6.87 3.89
C VAL A 71 -2.63 8.38 3.93
N TRP A 72 -1.70 9.14 3.37
CA TRP A 72 -1.82 10.58 3.18
C TRP A 72 -1.68 10.90 1.70
N ILE A 73 -2.61 11.69 1.18
CA ILE A 73 -2.55 12.18 -0.20
C ILE A 73 -2.28 13.67 -0.15
N SER A 74 -1.11 14.06 -0.68
CA SER A 74 -0.71 15.47 -0.71
C SER A 74 -1.45 16.24 -1.81
N ASP A 75 -1.33 17.57 -1.77
CA ASP A 75 -2.03 18.44 -2.73
C ASP A 75 -1.60 18.21 -4.17
N ASP A 76 -0.39 17.73 -4.39
CA ASP A 76 0.11 17.42 -5.72
C ASP A 76 -0.32 16.03 -6.24
N GLY A 77 -1.17 15.34 -5.48
CA GLY A 77 -1.71 14.05 -5.87
C GLY A 77 -0.82 12.86 -5.56
N ILE A 78 0.30 13.08 -4.86
CA ILE A 78 1.19 11.99 -4.48
C ILE A 78 0.65 11.32 -3.22
N SER A 79 0.56 9.99 -3.24
CA SER A 79 0.13 9.18 -2.09
C SER A 79 1.33 8.71 -1.30
N TYR A 80 1.20 8.74 0.03
CA TYR A 80 2.22 8.26 0.96
C TYR A 80 1.58 7.30 1.95
N ILE A 81 2.39 6.37 2.46
CA ILE A 81 1.96 5.50 3.57
C ILE A 81 2.92 5.68 4.75
N TYR A 82 2.36 5.72 5.97
CA TYR A 82 3.15 5.81 7.18
C TYR A 82 3.58 4.41 7.58
N PHE A 83 4.87 4.12 7.46
CA PHE A 83 5.40 2.77 7.55
C PHE A 83 6.58 2.70 8.52
N TYR A 84 6.61 1.62 9.30
CA TYR A 84 7.73 1.32 10.19
C TYR A 84 8.70 0.40 9.46
N ASP A 85 9.93 0.87 9.27
CA ASP A 85 10.94 0.14 8.49
C ASP A 85 11.84 -0.77 9.33
N GLY A 86 11.51 -0.93 10.61
CA GLY A 86 12.32 -1.68 11.56
C GLY A 86 13.14 -0.80 12.50
N ASN A 87 13.36 0.47 12.15
CA ASN A 87 14.07 1.45 12.98
C ASN A 87 13.19 2.64 13.34
N SER A 88 12.46 3.16 12.39
CA SER A 88 11.64 4.35 12.59
C SER A 88 10.44 4.34 11.68
N TYR A 89 9.45 5.17 12.02
CA TYR A 89 8.31 5.42 11.14
C TYR A 89 8.66 6.50 10.15
N GLN A 90 8.22 6.34 8.92
CA GLN A 90 8.39 7.36 7.89
C GLN A 90 7.28 7.28 6.86
N TRP A 91 7.07 8.41 6.16
CA TRP A 91 6.17 8.48 5.03
C TRP A 91 6.89 8.01 3.78
N ILE A 92 6.36 6.98 3.14
CA ILE A 92 6.95 6.40 1.94
C ILE A 92 6.00 6.66 0.78
N SER A 93 6.49 7.32 -0.27
CA SER A 93 5.67 7.58 -1.45
C SER A 93 5.35 6.31 -2.21
N THR A 94 4.17 6.28 -2.78
CA THR A 94 3.71 5.15 -3.59
C THR A 94 4.19 5.28 -5.04
#